data_506be2839986012d0df0724c39521670
#
_entry.id   506be2839986012d0df0724c39521670
#
_cell.length_a   1.000
_cell.length_b   1.000
_cell.length_c   1.000
_cell.angle_alpha   90.00
_cell.angle_beta   90.00
_cell.angle_gamma   90.00
#
_symmetry.space_group_name_H-M   'P 1'
#
loop_
_entity.id
_entity.type
_entity.pdbx_description
1 polymer ?
#
loop_
_entity_poly.entity_id
_entity_poly.type
_entity_poly.pdbx_seq_one_letter_code
_entity_poly.pdbx_strand_id
1 'polypeptide(L)'
;AQKGKTYDEGLIDDFLENVYYLAFDSTNADEYYKLRERIEFLQEKHDLPDKIIYYLATPPVMYEIVPQCLLESGLNKTESPDGFRRIIIEKPFGTSLESARQLNDHLRHIFHEEEIYRIDHYLGKETVQNILVLRFSNGIFEPLWNHNYIDSIEISATETLGVENRGKYYDGAGAMRDMIQNHLMQLMSFIAMESPSIFEPEPIRDEIVKVFRSIRPYTVLDMDKMVVRGQYIGYREEKNVAPDSNTETYVAMKFFIDNWRWSGVPFYFYTGKKLPEKSSEVVIHFKSTPHQLFVGQCSGGSCNKLNESISLKFGLKMPGAGFEVKQVSMDFRYDSLSKSYLPDAYERLLLDAMLGDSTLYARSDALEASWKFIDPILLHWKEEGSKNLFFYEPGEDGPEETVILGAEKKVCACQRR
;
A
#
# COMPACT_ATOMS: atom_id res chain seq x y z
N ALA A 1 1.21 -8.43 -22.41
CA ALA A 1 1.16 -7.23 -23.25
C ALA A 1 -0.07 -6.41 -22.87
N GLN A 2 0.08 -5.15 -22.53
CA GLN A 2 -1.05 -4.26 -22.23
C GLN A 2 -1.86 -4.05 -23.54
N LYS A 3 -3.19 -4.22 -23.48
CA LYS A 3 -4.07 -4.01 -24.64
C LYS A 3 -3.86 -2.61 -25.23
N GLY A 4 -3.45 -2.54 -26.49
CA GLY A 4 -3.34 -1.30 -27.26
C GLY A 4 -1.94 -0.70 -27.44
N LYS A 5 -0.87 -1.35 -26.94
CA LYS A 5 0.52 -0.95 -27.26
C LYS A 5 1.05 -1.81 -28.40
N THR A 6 1.55 -1.17 -29.44
CA THR A 6 2.39 -1.78 -30.46
C THR A 6 3.82 -1.84 -29.93
N TYR A 7 4.38 -3.01 -29.85
CA TYR A 7 5.77 -3.22 -29.50
C TYR A 7 6.58 -3.49 -30.78
N ASP A 8 7.82 -3.07 -30.79
CA ASP A 8 8.76 -3.44 -31.85
C ASP A 8 9.04 -4.95 -31.72
N GLU A 9 8.71 -5.72 -32.75
CA GLU A 9 8.89 -7.19 -32.75
C GLU A 9 10.36 -7.55 -32.58
N GLY A 10 11.29 -6.76 -33.14
CA GLY A 10 12.72 -7.00 -32.99
C GLY A 10 13.19 -6.88 -31.53
N LEU A 11 12.68 -5.91 -30.76
CA LEU A 11 13.00 -5.79 -29.34
C LEU A 11 12.41 -6.93 -28.48
N ILE A 12 11.26 -7.48 -28.91
CA ILE A 12 10.68 -8.64 -28.24
C ILE A 12 11.56 -9.88 -28.48
N ASP A 13 11.98 -10.10 -29.70
CA ASP A 13 12.83 -11.25 -30.06
C ASP A 13 14.19 -11.16 -29.34
N ASP A 14 14.85 -10.01 -29.35
CA ASP A 14 16.08 -9.75 -28.61
C ASP A 14 15.93 -10.00 -27.10
N PHE A 15 14.80 -9.61 -26.51
CA PHE A 15 14.51 -9.91 -25.11
C PHE A 15 14.32 -11.39 -24.86
N LEU A 16 13.57 -12.10 -25.73
CA LEU A 16 13.26 -13.52 -25.58
C LEU A 16 14.51 -14.40 -25.74
N GLU A 17 15.50 -13.98 -26.51
CA GLU A 17 16.80 -14.69 -26.62
C GLU A 17 17.54 -14.77 -25.28
N ASN A 18 17.22 -13.86 -24.33
CA ASN A 18 17.81 -13.82 -22.99
C ASN A 18 16.91 -14.43 -21.91
N VAL A 19 15.77 -15.05 -22.30
CA VAL A 19 14.86 -15.74 -21.39
C VAL A 19 15.09 -17.23 -21.46
N TYR A 20 15.46 -17.85 -20.34
CA TYR A 20 15.78 -19.28 -20.25
C TYR A 20 14.82 -19.98 -19.29
N TYR A 21 14.43 -21.19 -19.64
CA TYR A 21 13.62 -22.05 -18.80
C TYR A 21 14.45 -23.18 -18.20
N LEU A 22 14.23 -23.46 -16.91
CA LEU A 22 14.83 -24.60 -16.22
C LEU A 22 13.75 -25.28 -15.36
N ALA A 23 13.49 -26.56 -15.64
CA ALA A 23 12.57 -27.36 -14.83
C ALA A 23 13.35 -28.10 -13.74
N PHE A 24 13.00 -27.86 -12.48
CA PHE A 24 13.47 -28.59 -11.31
C PHE A 24 12.50 -28.48 -10.15
N ASP A 25 12.60 -29.34 -9.15
CA ASP A 25 11.81 -29.26 -7.94
C ASP A 25 12.43 -28.24 -6.99
N SER A 26 11.82 -27.05 -6.96
CA SER A 26 12.27 -25.95 -6.08
C SER A 26 12.04 -26.19 -4.58
N THR A 27 11.41 -27.30 -4.19
CA THR A 27 11.27 -27.72 -2.80
C THR A 27 12.35 -28.70 -2.35
N ASN A 28 13.20 -29.16 -3.29
CA ASN A 28 14.26 -30.12 -3.02
C ASN A 28 15.64 -29.46 -3.19
N ALA A 29 16.33 -29.22 -2.08
CA ALA A 29 17.66 -28.60 -2.07
C ALA A 29 18.69 -29.34 -2.94
N ASP A 30 18.60 -30.68 -3.00
CA ASP A 30 19.50 -31.50 -3.81
C ASP A 30 19.41 -31.22 -5.32
N GLU A 31 18.30 -30.64 -5.79
CA GLU A 31 18.13 -30.27 -7.19
C GLU A 31 18.68 -28.90 -7.57
N TYR A 32 19.08 -28.07 -6.59
CA TYR A 32 19.59 -26.72 -6.85
C TYR A 32 20.95 -26.68 -7.53
N TYR A 33 21.66 -27.83 -7.63
CA TYR A 33 22.84 -27.93 -8.50
C TYR A 33 22.49 -27.63 -9.96
N LYS A 34 21.28 -27.98 -10.43
CA LYS A 34 20.81 -27.69 -11.79
C LYS A 34 20.70 -26.17 -12.01
N LEU A 35 20.22 -25.46 -10.99
CA LEU A 35 20.15 -23.98 -11.02
C LEU A 35 21.54 -23.38 -11.03
N ARG A 36 22.47 -23.89 -10.20
CA ARG A 36 23.86 -23.45 -10.15
C ARG A 36 24.54 -23.61 -11.51
N GLU A 37 24.52 -24.82 -12.07
CA GLU A 37 25.10 -25.11 -13.40
C GLU A 37 24.54 -24.22 -14.50
N ARG A 38 23.23 -23.94 -14.43
CA ARG A 38 22.58 -23.03 -15.39
C ARG A 38 23.05 -21.59 -15.21
N ILE A 39 23.19 -21.11 -13.99
CA ILE A 39 23.69 -19.76 -13.68
C ILE A 39 25.12 -19.62 -14.18
N GLU A 40 26.00 -20.53 -13.79
CA GLU A 40 27.41 -20.53 -14.19
C GLU A 40 27.57 -20.58 -15.74
N PHE A 41 26.81 -21.43 -16.40
CA PHE A 41 26.78 -21.48 -17.88
C PHE A 41 26.36 -20.15 -18.51
N LEU A 42 25.32 -19.50 -17.97
CA LEU A 42 24.83 -18.22 -18.51
C LEU A 42 25.79 -17.08 -18.22
N GLN A 43 26.41 -17.07 -17.05
CA GLN A 43 27.44 -16.08 -16.70
C GLN A 43 28.64 -16.19 -17.65
N GLU A 44 29.13 -17.40 -17.93
CA GLU A 44 30.22 -17.61 -18.87
C GLU A 44 29.81 -17.24 -20.31
N LYS A 45 28.63 -17.71 -20.77
CA LYS A 45 28.11 -17.48 -22.13
C LYS A 45 27.97 -15.97 -22.45
N HIS A 46 27.53 -15.18 -21.50
CA HIS A 46 27.14 -13.76 -21.70
C HIS A 46 28.09 -12.78 -21.01
N ASP A 47 29.19 -13.25 -20.43
CA ASP A 47 30.18 -12.46 -19.67
C ASP A 47 29.46 -11.61 -18.58
N LEU A 48 28.58 -12.25 -17.79
CA LEU A 48 27.77 -11.57 -16.78
C LEU A 48 28.50 -11.53 -15.41
N PRO A 49 28.37 -10.43 -14.67
CA PRO A 49 28.89 -10.35 -13.30
C PRO A 49 28.13 -11.29 -12.36
N ASP A 50 28.74 -11.64 -11.23
CA ASP A 50 28.11 -12.48 -10.19
C ASP A 50 27.07 -11.71 -9.36
N LYS A 51 26.04 -11.20 -10.05
CA LYS A 51 24.91 -10.42 -9.50
C LYS A 51 23.61 -11.14 -9.80
N ILE A 52 22.98 -11.67 -8.74
CA ILE A 52 21.78 -12.49 -8.89
C ILE A 52 20.64 -11.95 -8.06
N ILE A 53 19.47 -11.89 -8.66
CA ILE A 53 18.20 -11.58 -8.01
C ILE A 53 17.28 -12.79 -8.09
N TYR A 54 16.83 -13.28 -6.95
CA TYR A 54 15.83 -14.32 -6.84
C TYR A 54 14.45 -13.70 -6.67
N TYR A 55 13.62 -13.75 -7.70
CA TYR A 55 12.24 -13.22 -7.61
C TYR A 55 11.24 -14.35 -7.39
N LEU A 56 10.66 -14.40 -6.19
CA LEU A 56 9.71 -15.43 -5.81
C LEU A 56 8.26 -15.01 -6.19
N ALA A 57 7.92 -15.14 -7.46
CA ALA A 57 6.55 -15.02 -7.94
C ALA A 57 5.78 -16.36 -7.71
N THR A 58 5.80 -16.84 -6.47
CA THR A 58 5.34 -18.17 -6.05
C THR A 58 4.32 -18.05 -4.92
N PRO A 59 3.58 -19.13 -4.57
CA PRO A 59 2.72 -19.13 -3.40
C PRO A 59 3.51 -18.84 -2.10
N PRO A 60 2.91 -18.22 -1.08
CA PRO A 60 3.60 -17.78 0.14
C PRO A 60 4.34 -18.88 0.91
N VAL A 61 3.86 -20.13 0.84
CA VAL A 61 4.56 -21.29 1.44
C VAL A 61 5.99 -21.45 0.94
N MET A 62 6.28 -20.99 -0.28
CA MET A 62 7.60 -21.07 -0.89
C MET A 62 8.59 -20.03 -0.34
N TYR A 63 8.12 -19.02 0.39
CA TYR A 63 8.98 -17.98 0.97
C TYR A 63 9.84 -18.48 2.14
N GLU A 64 9.52 -19.64 2.70
CA GLU A 64 10.38 -20.33 3.68
C GLU A 64 11.22 -21.42 2.99
N ILE A 65 10.63 -22.17 2.07
CA ILE A 65 11.26 -23.33 1.44
C ILE A 65 12.40 -22.91 0.50
N VAL A 66 12.13 -22.00 -0.44
CA VAL A 66 13.13 -21.63 -1.47
C VAL A 66 14.36 -20.95 -0.87
N PRO A 67 14.24 -19.97 0.05
CA PRO A 67 15.40 -19.38 0.71
C PRO A 67 16.24 -20.44 1.46
N GLN A 68 15.59 -21.38 2.15
CA GLN A 68 16.27 -22.47 2.84
C GLN A 68 17.07 -23.34 1.85
N CYS A 69 16.49 -23.72 0.73
CA CYS A 69 17.19 -24.47 -0.31
C CYS A 69 18.35 -23.68 -0.94
N LEU A 70 18.21 -22.35 -1.09
CA LEU A 70 19.30 -21.47 -1.53
C LEU A 70 20.46 -21.44 -0.52
N LEU A 71 20.15 -21.43 0.77
CA LEU A 71 21.16 -21.51 1.84
C LEU A 71 21.90 -22.85 1.80
N GLU A 72 21.17 -23.97 1.78
CA GLU A 72 21.73 -25.33 1.80
C GLU A 72 22.58 -25.62 0.56
N SER A 73 22.17 -25.07 -0.59
CA SER A 73 22.96 -25.17 -1.83
C SER A 73 24.09 -24.12 -1.92
N GLY A 74 24.20 -23.17 -1.00
CA GLY A 74 25.19 -22.10 -1.04
C GLY A 74 24.99 -21.07 -2.15
N LEU A 75 23.77 -20.99 -2.72
CA LEU A 75 23.40 -20.01 -3.75
C LEU A 75 23.00 -18.65 -3.16
N ASN A 76 22.81 -18.56 -1.84
CA ASN A 76 22.49 -17.32 -1.14
C ASN A 76 23.71 -16.38 -0.93
N LYS A 77 24.93 -16.79 -1.34
CA LYS A 77 26.17 -16.04 -1.13
C LYS A 77 26.96 -15.92 -2.42
N THR A 78 27.81 -14.90 -2.46
CA THR A 78 28.80 -14.69 -3.52
C THR A 78 30.18 -14.49 -2.90
N GLU A 79 31.23 -14.96 -3.58
CA GLU A 79 32.62 -14.68 -3.23
C GLU A 79 33.18 -13.49 -4.04
N SER A 80 32.44 -13.00 -5.03
CA SER A 80 32.84 -11.85 -5.83
C SER A 80 32.70 -10.55 -5.02
N PRO A 81 33.74 -9.71 -4.93
CA PRO A 81 33.69 -8.44 -4.19
C PRO A 81 32.61 -7.48 -4.69
N ASP A 82 32.31 -7.52 -5.98
CA ASP A 82 31.29 -6.68 -6.63
C ASP A 82 29.96 -7.43 -6.85
N GLY A 83 29.89 -8.69 -6.38
CA GLY A 83 28.73 -9.53 -6.50
C GLY A 83 27.66 -9.22 -5.46
N PHE A 84 26.42 -9.65 -5.73
CA PHE A 84 25.35 -9.62 -4.74
C PHE A 84 24.37 -10.78 -4.94
N ARG A 85 23.63 -11.06 -3.86
CA ARG A 85 22.45 -11.93 -3.86
C ARG A 85 21.31 -11.15 -3.29
N ARG A 86 20.23 -10.96 -4.04
CA ARG A 86 19.03 -10.26 -3.58
C ARG A 86 17.82 -11.16 -3.75
N ILE A 87 16.88 -11.08 -2.82
CA ILE A 87 15.65 -11.83 -2.88
C ILE A 87 14.46 -10.88 -2.88
N ILE A 88 13.55 -11.08 -3.83
CA ILE A 88 12.30 -10.34 -3.94
C ILE A 88 11.17 -11.30 -3.57
N ILE A 89 10.32 -10.89 -2.63
CA ILE A 89 9.12 -11.63 -2.22
C ILE A 89 7.87 -10.78 -2.36
N GLU A 90 6.77 -11.44 -2.67
CA GLU A 90 5.45 -10.84 -2.83
C GLU A 90 4.64 -10.90 -1.53
N LYS A 91 3.61 -10.07 -1.41
CA LYS A 91 2.65 -10.22 -0.33
C LYS A 91 1.86 -11.54 -0.44
N PRO A 92 1.39 -12.11 0.69
CA PRO A 92 1.41 -11.59 2.05
C PRO A 92 2.72 -11.86 2.78
N PHE A 93 3.11 -10.94 3.67
CA PHE A 93 4.27 -11.09 4.57
C PHE A 93 3.79 -11.52 5.96
N GLY A 94 3.32 -12.77 6.06
CA GLY A 94 2.60 -13.29 7.21
C GLY A 94 1.10 -12.97 7.19
N THR A 95 0.37 -13.58 8.12
CA THR A 95 -1.07 -13.41 8.33
C THR A 95 -1.42 -12.91 9.74
N SER A 96 -0.41 -12.78 10.59
CA SER A 96 -0.43 -12.28 11.96
C SER A 96 0.95 -11.73 12.33
N LEU A 97 1.06 -11.04 13.46
CA LEU A 97 2.35 -10.58 13.98
C LEU A 97 3.34 -11.74 14.16
N GLU A 98 2.87 -12.87 14.69
CA GLU A 98 3.71 -14.05 14.95
C GLU A 98 4.25 -14.63 13.63
N SER A 99 3.39 -14.90 12.66
CA SER A 99 3.82 -15.47 11.37
C SER A 99 4.71 -14.49 10.57
N ALA A 100 4.48 -13.18 10.71
CA ALA A 100 5.34 -12.17 10.10
C ALA A 100 6.76 -12.18 10.71
N ARG A 101 6.85 -12.31 12.03
CA ARG A 101 8.15 -12.46 12.72
C ARG A 101 8.87 -13.73 12.31
N GLN A 102 8.18 -14.86 12.30
CA GLN A 102 8.76 -16.14 11.89
C GLN A 102 9.33 -16.04 10.47
N LEU A 103 8.59 -15.50 9.53
CA LEU A 103 9.06 -15.28 8.15
C LEU A 103 10.26 -14.32 8.11
N ASN A 104 10.21 -13.20 8.84
CA ASN A 104 11.31 -12.23 8.88
C ASN A 104 12.58 -12.84 9.48
N ASP A 105 12.46 -13.56 10.59
CA ASP A 105 13.61 -14.20 11.26
C ASP A 105 14.22 -15.27 10.37
N HIS A 106 13.39 -16.06 9.68
CA HIS A 106 13.85 -17.05 8.72
C HIS A 106 14.63 -16.41 7.56
N LEU A 107 14.07 -15.38 6.93
CA LEU A 107 14.72 -14.69 5.81
C LEU A 107 16.03 -14.00 6.24
N ARG A 108 16.06 -13.35 7.42
CA ARG A 108 17.25 -12.67 7.95
C ARG A 108 18.36 -13.63 8.39
N HIS A 109 18.03 -14.87 8.66
CA HIS A 109 19.03 -15.93 8.89
C HIS A 109 19.80 -16.28 7.61
N ILE A 110 19.19 -16.07 6.43
CA ILE A 110 19.69 -16.49 5.13
C ILE A 110 20.27 -15.33 4.32
N PHE A 111 19.64 -14.15 4.38
CA PHE A 111 19.98 -12.92 3.67
C PHE A 111 20.09 -11.74 4.65
N HIS A 112 20.92 -10.76 4.36
CA HIS A 112 20.89 -9.49 5.08
C HIS A 112 19.65 -8.69 4.75
N GLU A 113 19.19 -7.79 5.64
CA GLU A 113 17.95 -7.01 5.42
C GLU A 113 18.03 -6.15 4.14
N GLU A 114 19.23 -5.66 3.78
CA GLU A 114 19.47 -4.89 2.55
C GLU A 114 19.35 -5.74 1.27
N GLU A 115 19.39 -7.05 1.39
CA GLU A 115 19.23 -8.01 0.30
C GLU A 115 17.79 -8.49 0.12
N ILE A 116 16.88 -8.14 1.06
CA ILE A 116 15.48 -8.60 1.08
C ILE A 116 14.57 -7.48 0.60
N TYR A 117 13.90 -7.71 -0.53
CA TYR A 117 12.99 -6.78 -1.20
C TYR A 117 11.53 -7.27 -1.08
N ARG A 118 10.78 -6.70 -0.13
CA ARG A 118 9.35 -7.03 0.09
C ARG A 118 8.49 -6.10 -0.72
N ILE A 119 7.93 -6.59 -1.84
CA ILE A 119 7.15 -5.77 -2.77
C ILE A 119 5.80 -5.37 -2.19
N ASP A 120 5.59 -4.07 -2.06
CA ASP A 120 4.28 -3.45 -2.02
C ASP A 120 4.09 -2.58 -3.27
N HIS A 121 3.28 -3.04 -4.22
CA HIS A 121 3.10 -2.36 -5.51
C HIS A 121 2.48 -0.96 -5.40
N TYR A 122 1.85 -0.60 -4.26
CA TYR A 122 1.37 0.77 -4.02
C TYR A 122 2.53 1.75 -3.89
N LEU A 123 3.64 1.34 -3.30
CA LEU A 123 4.83 2.19 -3.17
C LEU A 123 5.51 2.47 -4.51
N GLY A 124 5.36 1.57 -5.48
CA GLY A 124 5.85 1.75 -6.85
C GLY A 124 5.04 2.74 -7.69
N LYS A 125 3.87 3.20 -7.23
CA LYS A 125 3.05 4.17 -7.97
C LYS A 125 3.66 5.56 -7.90
N GLU A 126 3.76 6.24 -9.06
CA GLU A 126 4.25 7.62 -9.17
C GLU A 126 3.52 8.60 -8.24
N THR A 127 2.20 8.46 -8.10
CA THR A 127 1.39 9.29 -7.22
C THR A 127 1.78 9.14 -5.75
N VAL A 128 2.20 7.97 -5.31
CA VAL A 128 2.65 7.72 -3.94
C VAL A 128 4.03 8.32 -3.70
N GLN A 129 4.97 8.11 -4.62
CA GLN A 129 6.30 8.69 -4.56
C GLN A 129 6.25 10.22 -4.55
N ASN A 130 5.30 10.79 -5.29
CA ASN A 130 5.13 12.23 -5.36
C ASN A 130 4.66 12.88 -4.06
N ILE A 131 4.12 12.11 -3.11
CA ILE A 131 3.83 12.64 -1.75
C ILE A 131 5.13 13.14 -1.09
N LEU A 132 6.22 12.40 -1.21
CA LEU A 132 7.52 12.79 -0.66
C LEU A 132 8.04 14.06 -1.34
N VAL A 133 7.94 14.12 -2.67
CA VAL A 133 8.37 15.29 -3.46
C VAL A 133 7.50 16.50 -3.13
N LEU A 134 6.16 16.34 -3.08
CA LEU A 134 5.23 17.42 -2.72
C LEU A 134 5.57 18.01 -1.34
N ARG A 135 5.83 17.17 -0.37
CA ARG A 135 6.15 17.60 1.01
C ARG A 135 7.51 18.25 1.11
N PHE A 136 8.56 17.58 0.65
CA PHE A 136 9.95 17.91 1.02
C PHE A 136 10.67 18.79 -0.01
N SER A 137 10.15 18.94 -1.23
CA SER A 137 10.72 19.89 -2.20
C SER A 137 9.97 21.22 -2.30
N ASN A 138 8.82 21.37 -1.59
CA ASN A 138 8.01 22.57 -1.64
C ASN A 138 7.87 23.20 -0.25
N GLY A 139 8.60 24.27 0.00
CA GLY A 139 8.70 24.94 1.31
C GLY A 139 7.40 25.50 1.88
N ILE A 140 6.28 25.50 1.14
CA ILE A 140 4.97 25.96 1.62
C ILE A 140 4.16 24.86 2.30
N PHE A 141 4.39 23.58 1.97
CA PHE A 141 3.56 22.48 2.49
C PHE A 141 4.07 21.98 3.85
N GLU A 142 5.34 21.70 3.99
CA GLU A 142 5.88 21.07 5.19
C GLU A 142 5.61 21.87 6.50
N PRO A 143 5.69 23.22 6.54
CA PRO A 143 5.31 23.99 7.72
C PRO A 143 3.85 23.87 8.12
N LEU A 144 2.96 23.54 7.18
CA LEU A 144 1.52 23.36 7.41
C LEU A 144 1.16 21.90 7.73
N TRP A 145 2.14 20.96 7.60
CA TRP A 145 1.92 19.53 7.66
C TRP A 145 1.98 18.96 9.08
N ASN A 146 1.09 19.49 9.96
CA ASN A 146 1.06 19.13 11.38
C ASN A 146 -0.28 19.44 12.02
N HIS A 147 -0.45 19.03 13.28
CA HIS A 147 -1.66 19.20 14.09
C HIS A 147 -2.15 20.65 14.27
N ASN A 148 -1.32 21.67 14.04
CA ASN A 148 -1.76 23.06 14.15
C ASN A 148 -2.68 23.45 12.98
N TYR A 149 -2.45 22.89 11.80
CA TYR A 149 -3.13 23.27 10.56
C TYR A 149 -4.03 22.16 9.99
N ILE A 150 -3.70 20.90 10.22
CA ILE A 150 -4.47 19.75 9.71
C ILE A 150 -5.53 19.37 10.73
N ASP A 151 -6.77 19.20 10.24
CA ASP A 151 -7.93 18.77 11.01
C ASP A 151 -8.05 17.24 11.00
N SER A 152 -7.96 16.63 9.85
CA SER A 152 -8.01 15.18 9.67
C SER A 152 -7.35 14.73 8.39
N ILE A 153 -7.02 13.44 8.30
CA ILE A 153 -6.47 12.78 7.10
C ILE A 153 -7.29 11.53 6.80
N GLU A 154 -7.76 11.42 5.56
CA GLU A 154 -8.50 10.26 5.07
C GLU A 154 -7.69 9.56 3.97
N ILE A 155 -7.54 8.26 4.07
CA ILE A 155 -6.85 7.42 3.08
C ILE A 155 -7.80 6.30 2.69
N SER A 156 -8.12 6.24 1.41
CA SER A 156 -9.07 5.27 0.90
C SER A 156 -8.54 4.49 -0.30
N ALA A 157 -8.94 3.23 -0.37
CA ALA A 157 -8.75 2.37 -1.54
C ALA A 157 -10.00 1.53 -1.74
N THR A 158 -10.82 1.88 -2.73
CA THR A 158 -12.12 1.27 -3.00
C THR A 158 -12.11 0.52 -4.32
N GLU A 159 -12.87 -0.57 -4.39
CA GLU A 159 -12.99 -1.42 -5.57
C GLU A 159 -14.45 -1.66 -5.94
N THR A 160 -14.77 -1.61 -7.24
CA THR A 160 -16.11 -1.93 -7.76
C THR A 160 -16.32 -3.42 -7.96
N LEU A 161 -15.24 -4.18 -8.08
CA LEU A 161 -15.27 -5.63 -8.25
C LEU A 161 -15.41 -6.35 -6.92
N GLY A 162 -16.01 -7.55 -6.96
CA GLY A 162 -16.03 -8.50 -5.85
C GLY A 162 -14.76 -9.32 -5.74
N VAL A 163 -14.86 -10.51 -5.15
CA VAL A 163 -13.72 -11.44 -5.02
C VAL A 163 -13.53 -12.33 -6.25
N GLU A 164 -14.57 -12.49 -7.08
CA GLU A 164 -14.56 -13.25 -8.33
C GLU A 164 -13.91 -14.64 -8.19
N ASN A 165 -12.84 -14.94 -8.95
CA ASN A 165 -12.15 -16.22 -8.88
C ASN A 165 -11.18 -16.35 -7.70
N ARG A 166 -11.03 -15.32 -6.87
CA ARG A 166 -10.08 -15.25 -5.74
C ARG A 166 -10.75 -15.53 -4.38
N GLY A 167 -11.98 -16.06 -4.36
CA GLY A 167 -12.73 -16.31 -3.12
C GLY A 167 -11.94 -17.08 -2.08
N LYS A 168 -11.28 -18.19 -2.44
CA LYS A 168 -10.46 -18.98 -1.52
C LYS A 168 -9.32 -18.19 -0.85
N TYR A 169 -8.65 -17.34 -1.60
CA TYR A 169 -7.58 -16.47 -1.07
C TYR A 169 -8.18 -15.40 -0.15
N TYR A 170 -9.21 -14.72 -0.66
CA TYR A 170 -9.79 -13.58 0.03
C TYR A 170 -10.50 -13.98 1.32
N ASP A 171 -11.11 -15.16 1.35
CA ASP A 171 -11.79 -15.69 2.54
C ASP A 171 -10.83 -15.92 3.73
N GLY A 172 -9.57 -16.18 3.41
CA GLY A 172 -8.50 -16.26 4.42
C GLY A 172 -7.84 -14.92 4.76
N ALA A 173 -7.92 -13.92 3.86
CA ALA A 173 -7.24 -12.64 4.02
C ALA A 173 -8.14 -11.55 4.60
N GLY A 174 -9.29 -11.28 3.97
CA GLY A 174 -10.15 -10.15 4.27
C GLY A 174 -9.56 -8.79 3.85
N ALA A 175 -10.36 -7.75 3.96
CA ALA A 175 -9.97 -6.38 3.59
C ALA A 175 -8.87 -5.82 4.50
N MET A 176 -8.85 -6.21 5.77
CA MET A 176 -7.84 -5.76 6.73
C MET A 176 -6.44 -6.19 6.31
N ARG A 177 -6.24 -7.49 6.01
CA ARG A 177 -4.94 -8.02 5.60
C ARG A 177 -4.60 -7.68 4.16
N ASP A 178 -5.62 -7.71 3.26
CA ASP A 178 -5.37 -7.48 1.83
C ASP A 178 -5.01 -6.02 1.53
N MET A 179 -5.58 -5.06 2.25
CA MET A 179 -5.46 -3.64 1.92
C MET A 179 -4.85 -2.79 3.04
N ILE A 180 -5.34 -2.92 4.29
CA ILE A 180 -4.96 -2.00 5.35
C ILE A 180 -3.56 -2.30 5.88
N GLN A 181 -3.30 -3.53 6.29
CA GLN A 181 -2.07 -3.94 6.96
C GLN A 181 -0.79 -3.65 6.14
N ASN A 182 -0.92 -3.62 4.83
CA ASN A 182 0.18 -3.30 3.91
C ASN A 182 -0.04 -1.96 3.23
N HIS A 183 -0.83 -1.89 2.16
CA HIS A 183 -0.93 -0.73 1.27
C HIS A 183 -1.29 0.59 1.96
N LEU A 184 -2.39 0.60 2.75
CA LEU A 184 -2.84 1.84 3.38
C LEU A 184 -1.90 2.28 4.51
N MET A 185 -1.37 1.32 5.27
CA MET A 185 -0.36 1.60 6.31
C MET A 185 0.91 2.21 5.69
N GLN A 186 1.43 1.64 4.60
CA GLN A 186 2.59 2.18 3.91
C GLN A 186 2.34 3.57 3.34
N LEU A 187 1.19 3.78 2.69
CA LEU A 187 0.81 5.08 2.17
C LEU A 187 0.70 6.13 3.29
N MET A 188 0.07 5.76 4.41
CA MET A 188 -0.04 6.61 5.60
C MET A 188 1.34 6.98 6.15
N SER A 189 2.29 6.07 6.15
CA SER A 189 3.63 6.34 6.67
C SER A 189 4.34 7.46 5.89
N PHE A 190 4.23 7.50 4.56
CA PHE A 190 4.79 8.59 3.74
C PHE A 190 4.11 9.94 4.00
N ILE A 191 2.82 9.91 4.34
CA ILE A 191 2.09 11.12 4.71
C ILE A 191 2.52 11.61 6.09
N ALA A 192 2.75 10.69 7.03
CA ALA A 192 2.91 11.00 8.45
C ALA A 192 4.36 11.12 8.93
N MET A 193 5.35 10.63 8.16
CA MET A 193 6.76 10.64 8.55
C MET A 193 7.35 12.05 8.73
N GLU A 194 8.39 12.17 9.54
CA GLU A 194 9.22 13.36 9.57
C GLU A 194 10.10 13.45 8.30
N SER A 195 10.65 14.62 8.03
CA SER A 195 11.62 14.76 6.95
C SER A 195 12.87 13.94 7.28
N PRO A 196 13.30 13.02 6.40
CA PRO A 196 14.54 12.29 6.62
C PRO A 196 15.74 13.23 6.57
N SER A 197 16.84 12.87 7.24
CA SER A 197 18.07 13.66 7.26
C SER A 197 18.72 13.78 5.88
N ILE A 198 18.62 12.72 5.08
CA ILE A 198 19.07 12.64 3.68
C ILE A 198 18.06 11.76 2.91
N PHE A 199 17.99 11.96 1.60
CA PHE A 199 17.09 11.17 0.75
C PHE A 199 17.78 9.88 0.33
N GLU A 200 17.87 8.94 1.28
CA GLU A 200 18.44 7.60 1.10
C GLU A 200 17.51 6.55 1.73
N PRO A 201 17.63 5.26 1.35
CA PRO A 201 16.72 4.21 1.80
C PRO A 201 16.61 4.12 3.32
N GLU A 202 17.70 3.99 4.05
CA GLU A 202 17.64 3.75 5.49
C GLU A 202 17.08 4.93 6.30
N PRO A 203 17.49 6.20 6.09
CA PRO A 203 16.87 7.35 6.76
C PRO A 203 15.35 7.46 6.49
N ILE A 204 14.88 7.16 5.28
CA ILE A 204 13.46 7.18 4.95
C ILE A 204 12.73 6.05 5.70
N ARG A 205 13.26 4.84 5.66
CA ARG A 205 12.70 3.65 6.33
C ARG A 205 12.69 3.80 7.85
N ASP A 206 13.67 4.50 8.44
CA ASP A 206 13.69 4.82 9.87
C ASP A 206 12.54 5.76 10.26
N GLU A 207 12.25 6.78 9.45
CA GLU A 207 11.11 7.67 9.72
C GLU A 207 9.77 6.92 9.60
N ILE A 208 9.62 6.00 8.65
CA ILE A 208 8.45 5.12 8.52
C ILE A 208 8.23 4.31 9.79
N VAL A 209 9.28 3.68 10.32
CA VAL A 209 9.20 2.87 11.56
C VAL A 209 8.76 3.72 12.75
N LYS A 210 9.27 4.96 12.87
CA LYS A 210 8.86 5.88 13.93
C LYS A 210 7.36 6.18 13.87
N VAL A 211 6.80 6.37 12.68
CA VAL A 211 5.35 6.55 12.50
C VAL A 211 4.59 5.35 13.04
N PHE A 212 4.92 4.14 12.59
CA PHE A 212 4.20 2.94 13.00
C PHE A 212 4.29 2.67 14.51
N ARG A 213 5.44 2.93 15.11
CA ARG A 213 5.64 2.82 16.57
C ARG A 213 4.88 3.86 17.39
N SER A 214 4.48 4.96 16.74
CA SER A 214 3.73 6.06 17.36
C SER A 214 2.22 5.91 17.21
N ILE A 215 1.71 4.92 16.48
CA ILE A 215 0.27 4.68 16.38
C ILE A 215 -0.26 4.27 17.75
N ARG A 216 -1.34 4.95 18.19
CA ARG A 216 -2.00 4.65 19.47
C ARG A 216 -2.64 3.27 19.40
N PRO A 217 -2.28 2.32 20.29
CA PRO A 217 -2.96 1.04 20.33
C PRO A 217 -4.41 1.21 20.77
N TYR A 218 -5.29 0.38 20.22
CA TYR A 218 -6.69 0.34 20.65
C TYR A 218 -6.87 -0.43 21.96
N THR A 219 -7.78 0.07 22.81
CA THR A 219 -8.45 -0.77 23.80
C THR A 219 -9.61 -1.54 23.15
N VAL A 220 -10.19 -2.52 23.81
CA VAL A 220 -11.38 -3.22 23.31
C VAL A 220 -12.54 -2.25 23.04
N LEU A 221 -12.75 -1.28 23.93
CA LEU A 221 -13.78 -0.26 23.74
C LEU A 221 -13.50 0.67 22.55
N ASP A 222 -12.23 0.91 22.25
CA ASP A 222 -11.86 1.71 21.08
C ASP A 222 -12.14 0.93 19.78
N MET A 223 -11.87 -0.38 19.76
CA MET A 223 -12.14 -1.23 18.59
C MET A 223 -13.62 -1.17 18.21
N ASP A 224 -14.53 -1.32 19.19
CA ASP A 224 -15.98 -1.26 18.97
C ASP A 224 -16.49 0.11 18.46
N LYS A 225 -15.76 1.19 18.75
CA LYS A 225 -16.16 2.57 18.39
C LYS A 225 -15.41 3.14 17.20
N MET A 226 -14.21 2.65 16.95
CA MET A 226 -13.30 3.26 15.99
C MET A 226 -13.00 2.35 14.79
N VAL A 227 -13.52 1.10 14.78
CA VAL A 227 -13.32 0.17 13.68
C VAL A 227 -14.66 -0.45 13.27
N VAL A 228 -15.03 -0.29 12.02
CA VAL A 228 -16.24 -0.88 11.41
C VAL A 228 -15.80 -1.89 10.38
N ARG A 229 -16.31 -3.13 10.47
CA ARG A 229 -16.15 -4.16 9.45
C ARG A 229 -17.46 -4.47 8.77
N GLY A 230 -17.40 -4.70 7.46
CA GLY A 230 -18.57 -5.02 6.66
C GLY A 230 -18.36 -6.17 5.70
N GLN A 231 -19.44 -6.78 5.29
CA GLN A 231 -19.46 -7.79 4.25
C GLN A 231 -20.56 -7.46 3.23
N TYR A 232 -20.23 -7.43 1.93
CA TYR A 232 -21.28 -7.18 0.92
C TYR A 232 -22.25 -8.35 0.81
N ILE A 233 -23.52 -8.05 0.59
CA ILE A 233 -24.57 -9.05 0.40
C ILE A 233 -24.25 -9.86 -0.85
N GLY A 234 -24.32 -11.20 -0.73
CA GLY A 234 -23.91 -12.14 -1.78
C GLY A 234 -22.44 -12.62 -1.68
N TYR A 235 -21.65 -12.15 -0.70
CA TYR A 235 -20.25 -12.60 -0.54
C TYR A 235 -20.15 -14.12 -0.29
N ARG A 236 -21.00 -14.66 0.57
CA ARG A 236 -21.00 -16.10 0.93
C ARG A 236 -21.44 -17.02 -0.20
N GLU A 237 -22.00 -16.45 -1.27
CA GLU A 237 -22.42 -17.14 -2.48
C GLU A 237 -21.29 -17.16 -3.55
N GLU A 238 -20.24 -16.38 -3.32
CA GLU A 238 -19.09 -16.33 -4.22
C GLU A 238 -18.34 -17.67 -4.24
N LYS A 239 -17.75 -17.99 -5.39
CA LYS A 239 -17.04 -19.26 -5.59
C LYS A 239 -15.87 -19.42 -4.61
N ASN A 240 -15.83 -20.58 -3.94
CA ASN A 240 -14.81 -20.93 -2.94
C ASN A 240 -14.76 -20.03 -1.68
N VAL A 241 -15.86 -19.41 -1.33
CA VAL A 241 -16.10 -18.76 -0.04
C VAL A 241 -16.87 -19.71 0.86
N ALA A 242 -16.57 -19.74 2.16
CA ALA A 242 -17.31 -20.55 3.12
C ALA A 242 -18.73 -19.99 3.31
N PRO A 243 -19.78 -20.84 3.35
CA PRO A 243 -21.18 -20.36 3.48
C PRO A 243 -21.45 -19.60 4.79
N ASP A 244 -20.64 -19.82 5.80
CA ASP A 244 -20.71 -19.19 7.12
C ASP A 244 -19.54 -18.20 7.37
N SER A 245 -18.86 -17.78 6.32
CA SER A 245 -17.72 -16.87 6.41
C SER A 245 -18.07 -15.55 7.12
N ASN A 246 -17.22 -15.16 8.05
CA ASN A 246 -17.25 -13.87 8.73
C ASN A 246 -16.15 -12.92 8.24
N THR A 247 -15.54 -13.22 7.10
CA THR A 247 -14.49 -12.42 6.49
C THR A 247 -15.04 -11.08 6.03
N GLU A 248 -14.40 -10.02 6.45
CA GLU A 248 -14.76 -8.67 6.07
C GLU A 248 -14.34 -8.34 4.64
N THR A 249 -15.27 -7.75 3.88
CA THR A 249 -15.03 -7.22 2.53
C THR A 249 -14.97 -5.69 2.50
N TYR A 250 -15.20 -5.08 3.66
CA TYR A 250 -15.12 -3.66 3.92
C TYR A 250 -14.54 -3.41 5.31
N VAL A 251 -13.67 -2.43 5.41
CA VAL A 251 -13.17 -1.91 6.68
C VAL A 251 -13.12 -0.39 6.62
N ALA A 252 -13.65 0.23 7.66
CA ALA A 252 -13.42 1.63 7.96
C ALA A 252 -12.87 1.75 9.38
N MET A 253 -11.85 2.59 9.58
CA MET A 253 -11.25 2.76 10.90
C MET A 253 -10.76 4.19 11.13
N LYS A 254 -10.82 4.64 12.38
CA LYS A 254 -10.31 5.90 12.87
C LYS A 254 -9.23 5.64 13.90
N PHE A 255 -8.05 6.20 13.74
CA PHE A 255 -6.94 6.05 14.68
C PHE A 255 -6.15 7.33 14.86
N PHE A 256 -5.18 7.33 15.78
CA PHE A 256 -4.35 8.47 16.09
C PHE A 256 -2.87 8.09 16.12
N ILE A 257 -2.02 9.06 15.80
CA ILE A 257 -0.57 8.94 15.88
C ILE A 257 -0.09 9.83 17.01
N ASP A 258 0.44 9.21 18.08
CA ASP A 258 0.86 9.90 19.30
C ASP A 258 2.32 10.38 19.19
N ASN A 259 2.51 11.43 18.40
CA ASN A 259 3.76 12.16 18.31
C ASN A 259 3.48 13.69 18.26
N TRP A 260 4.53 14.48 18.32
CA TRP A 260 4.39 15.96 18.34
C TRP A 260 3.73 16.51 17.08
N ARG A 261 3.97 15.91 15.93
CA ARG A 261 3.41 16.36 14.65
C ARG A 261 1.89 16.12 14.57
N TRP A 262 1.42 14.98 15.07
CA TRP A 262 0.07 14.49 14.78
C TRP A 262 -0.85 14.41 16.01
N SER A 263 -0.38 14.85 17.18
CA SER A 263 -1.18 14.77 18.40
C SER A 263 -2.58 15.36 18.23
N GLY A 264 -3.62 14.53 18.42
CA GLY A 264 -5.02 14.90 18.31
C GLY A 264 -5.60 14.94 16.89
N VAL A 265 -4.81 14.73 15.85
CA VAL A 265 -5.31 14.62 14.46
C VAL A 265 -5.83 13.19 14.22
N PRO A 266 -7.11 13.00 13.88
CA PRO A 266 -7.64 11.72 13.49
C PRO A 266 -7.18 11.34 12.07
N PHE A 267 -6.77 10.09 11.91
CA PHE A 267 -6.55 9.43 10.64
C PHE A 267 -7.67 8.45 10.39
N TYR A 268 -8.12 8.37 9.14
CA TYR A 268 -9.17 7.46 8.72
C TYR A 268 -8.68 6.58 7.58
N PHE A 269 -8.96 5.28 7.66
CA PHE A 269 -8.83 4.35 6.55
C PHE A 269 -10.20 3.88 6.08
N TYR A 270 -10.35 3.76 4.75
CA TYR A 270 -11.52 3.18 4.12
C TYR A 270 -11.08 2.24 3.00
N THR A 271 -11.56 1.02 3.03
CA THR A 271 -11.36 0.08 1.93
C THR A 271 -12.54 -0.88 1.83
N GLY A 272 -12.84 -1.31 0.63
CA GLY A 272 -13.90 -2.30 0.43
C GLY A 272 -14.08 -2.70 -1.02
N LYS A 273 -14.78 -3.82 -1.20
CA LYS A 273 -15.17 -4.37 -2.51
C LYS A 273 -16.63 -4.09 -2.80
N LYS A 274 -17.04 -4.21 -4.07
CA LYS A 274 -18.41 -3.91 -4.53
C LYS A 274 -18.90 -2.52 -4.14
N LEU A 275 -17.98 -1.56 -3.97
CA LEU A 275 -18.31 -0.16 -3.72
C LEU A 275 -18.66 0.56 -5.03
N PRO A 276 -19.30 1.75 -4.99
CA PRO A 276 -19.78 2.45 -6.19
C PRO A 276 -18.70 2.78 -7.18
N GLU A 277 -17.49 3.06 -6.70
CA GLU A 277 -16.38 3.50 -7.52
C GLU A 277 -15.06 2.86 -7.11
N LYS A 278 -14.20 2.64 -8.12
CA LYS A 278 -12.79 2.29 -7.90
C LYS A 278 -12.01 3.58 -7.70
N SER A 279 -11.41 3.76 -6.51
CA SER A 279 -10.63 4.95 -6.16
C SER A 279 -9.47 4.58 -5.25
N SER A 280 -8.37 5.33 -5.35
CA SER A 280 -7.30 5.35 -4.35
C SER A 280 -6.97 6.82 -4.08
N GLU A 281 -7.33 7.31 -2.90
CA GLU A 281 -7.26 8.73 -2.58
C GLU A 281 -6.63 8.97 -1.21
N VAL A 282 -5.94 10.09 -1.10
CA VAL A 282 -5.54 10.71 0.16
C VAL A 282 -6.17 12.08 0.21
N VAL A 283 -6.98 12.33 1.22
CA VAL A 283 -7.62 13.64 1.44
C VAL A 283 -7.12 14.23 2.75
N ILE A 284 -6.55 15.42 2.66
CA ILE A 284 -6.03 16.16 3.81
C ILE A 284 -6.96 17.34 4.06
N HIS A 285 -7.61 17.33 5.19
CA HIS A 285 -8.49 18.40 5.62
C HIS A 285 -7.72 19.39 6.49
N PHE A 286 -7.63 20.62 6.03
CA PHE A 286 -7.06 21.70 6.82
C PHE A 286 -8.12 22.27 7.77
N LYS A 287 -7.68 22.73 8.94
CA LYS A 287 -8.55 23.41 9.91
C LYS A 287 -9.19 24.65 9.29
N SER A 288 -10.42 24.91 9.68
CA SER A 288 -11.10 26.17 9.34
C SER A 288 -10.32 27.37 9.89
N THR A 289 -10.45 28.51 9.21
CA THR A 289 -9.88 29.76 9.70
C THR A 289 -10.44 30.11 11.10
N PRO A 290 -9.61 30.57 12.05
CA PRO A 290 -10.05 30.89 13.43
C PRO A 290 -11.16 31.91 13.47
N HIS A 291 -11.26 32.78 12.48
CA HIS A 291 -12.29 33.78 12.32
C HIS A 291 -12.81 33.77 10.88
N GLN A 292 -14.10 33.44 10.73
CA GLN A 292 -14.76 33.43 9.42
C GLN A 292 -15.27 34.83 9.09
N LEU A 293 -14.51 35.57 8.32
CA LEU A 293 -14.89 36.91 7.86
C LEU A 293 -15.97 36.89 6.77
N PHE A 294 -16.03 35.78 6.01
CA PHE A 294 -16.95 35.61 4.90
C PHE A 294 -17.93 34.49 5.20
N VAL A 295 -19.01 34.80 5.91
CA VAL A 295 -20.10 33.87 6.23
C VAL A 295 -21.08 33.89 5.05
N GLY A 296 -20.97 32.94 4.12
CA GLY A 296 -21.93 32.84 3.05
C GLY A 296 -21.58 31.69 2.11
N GLN A 297 -22.43 30.69 2.10
CA GLN A 297 -22.61 29.66 1.08
C GLN A 297 -21.32 29.13 0.42
N CYS A 298 -20.66 28.19 1.06
CA CYS A 298 -19.88 27.21 0.35
C CYS A 298 -20.85 26.33 -0.47
N SER A 299 -21.25 26.80 -1.64
CA SER A 299 -21.94 25.94 -2.61
C SER A 299 -20.93 24.91 -3.09
N GLY A 300 -21.19 23.64 -2.78
CA GLY A 300 -20.33 22.51 -3.10
C GLY A 300 -19.83 22.54 -4.53
N GLY A 301 -18.52 22.57 -4.68
CA GLY A 301 -17.87 22.38 -5.98
C GLY A 301 -18.04 20.92 -6.42
N SER A 302 -18.31 20.71 -7.69
CA SER A 302 -18.30 19.38 -8.31
C SER A 302 -16.93 18.75 -8.12
N CYS A 303 -16.87 17.56 -7.51
CA CYS A 303 -15.66 16.75 -7.51
C CYS A 303 -15.54 16.06 -8.86
N ASN A 304 -14.79 16.64 -9.78
CA ASN A 304 -14.31 15.88 -10.91
C ASN A 304 -13.24 14.93 -10.41
N LYS A 305 -13.53 13.64 -10.37
CA LYS A 305 -12.53 12.61 -10.09
C LYS A 305 -11.56 12.55 -11.26
N LEU A 306 -10.31 12.85 -10.98
CA LEU A 306 -9.23 12.82 -11.94
C LEU A 306 -8.40 11.56 -11.70
N ASN A 307 -8.08 10.82 -12.75
CA ASN A 307 -7.10 9.75 -12.66
C ASN A 307 -5.73 10.37 -12.40
N GLU A 308 -5.00 9.81 -11.43
CA GLU A 308 -3.62 10.21 -11.06
C GLU A 308 -3.39 11.73 -11.07
N SER A 309 -3.77 12.40 -10.01
CA SER A 309 -3.70 13.85 -9.90
C SER A 309 -3.47 14.34 -8.48
N ILE A 310 -3.00 15.57 -8.34
CA ILE A 310 -3.00 16.33 -7.10
C ILE A 310 -3.99 17.48 -7.28
N SER A 311 -4.96 17.60 -6.35
CA SER A 311 -5.96 18.67 -6.36
C SER A 311 -5.86 19.50 -5.08
N LEU A 312 -5.65 20.81 -5.24
CA LEU A 312 -5.70 21.77 -4.14
C LEU A 312 -7.01 22.57 -4.23
N LYS A 313 -7.85 22.46 -3.18
CA LYS A 313 -9.13 23.18 -3.09
C LYS A 313 -9.01 24.38 -2.17
N PHE A 314 -9.50 25.54 -2.59
CA PHE A 314 -9.49 26.78 -1.80
C PHE A 314 -10.65 27.70 -2.18
N GLY A 315 -10.98 28.64 -1.29
CA GLY A 315 -12.02 29.63 -1.54
C GLY A 315 -11.51 30.77 -2.42
N LEU A 316 -12.26 31.12 -3.47
CA LEU A 316 -11.97 32.27 -4.33
C LEU A 316 -13.19 33.19 -4.39
N LYS A 317 -12.95 34.50 -4.35
CA LYS A 317 -14.01 35.50 -4.53
C LYS A 317 -14.55 35.44 -5.95
N MET A 318 -15.87 35.34 -6.10
CA MET A 318 -16.52 35.43 -7.41
C MET A 318 -16.43 36.84 -7.97
N PRO A 319 -16.22 36.98 -9.32
CA PRO A 319 -16.31 38.29 -9.97
C PRO A 319 -17.69 38.91 -9.76
N GLY A 320 -17.72 40.22 -9.49
CA GLY A 320 -18.97 40.99 -9.30
C GLY A 320 -18.97 41.80 -8.00
N ALA A 321 -20.10 42.44 -7.72
CA ALA A 321 -20.30 43.22 -6.53
C ALA A 321 -20.50 42.29 -5.32
N GLY A 322 -19.87 42.59 -4.19
CA GLY A 322 -19.93 41.79 -2.97
C GLY A 322 -18.75 40.83 -2.82
N PHE A 323 -18.79 40.05 -1.70
CA PHE A 323 -17.75 39.10 -1.32
C PHE A 323 -18.27 37.65 -1.32
N GLU A 324 -18.92 37.26 -2.42
CA GLU A 324 -19.32 35.87 -2.58
C GLU A 324 -18.07 35.00 -2.77
N VAL A 325 -17.87 33.98 -1.91
CA VAL A 325 -16.75 33.05 -1.98
C VAL A 325 -17.24 31.70 -2.51
N LYS A 326 -16.60 31.22 -3.57
CA LYS A 326 -16.84 29.90 -4.13
C LYS A 326 -15.60 29.04 -3.99
N GLN A 327 -15.79 27.74 -3.69
CA GLN A 327 -14.68 26.78 -3.69
C GLN A 327 -14.26 26.48 -5.13
N VAL A 328 -12.96 26.58 -5.40
CA VAL A 328 -12.34 26.24 -6.68
C VAL A 328 -11.25 25.21 -6.45
N SER A 329 -10.92 24.44 -7.50
CA SER A 329 -9.80 23.49 -7.48
C SER A 329 -8.69 23.94 -8.43
N MET A 330 -7.46 23.69 -8.01
CA MET A 330 -6.28 23.71 -8.85
C MET A 330 -5.82 22.25 -9.01
N ASP A 331 -5.97 21.73 -10.21
CA ASP A 331 -5.75 20.32 -10.50
C ASP A 331 -4.47 20.14 -11.32
N PHE A 332 -3.55 19.34 -10.81
CA PHE A 332 -2.33 18.93 -11.48
C PHE A 332 -2.47 17.48 -11.92
N ARG A 333 -2.42 17.25 -13.24
CA ARG A 333 -2.57 15.92 -13.83
C ARG A 333 -1.25 15.44 -14.40
N TYR A 334 -0.91 14.18 -14.15
CA TYR A 334 0.32 13.58 -14.66
C TYR A 334 0.34 13.48 -16.18
N ASP A 335 -0.81 13.18 -16.80
CA ASP A 335 -0.96 13.14 -18.26
C ASP A 335 -0.66 14.49 -18.96
N SER A 336 -0.77 15.60 -18.22
CA SER A 336 -0.45 16.95 -18.73
C SER A 336 1.02 17.35 -18.51
N LEU A 337 1.71 16.74 -17.53
CA LEU A 337 3.09 17.08 -17.18
C LEU A 337 4.12 16.38 -18.07
N SER A 338 3.80 15.21 -18.56
CA SER A 338 4.70 14.45 -19.44
C SER A 338 3.92 13.68 -20.50
N LYS A 339 4.37 13.77 -21.75
CA LYS A 339 3.99 12.85 -22.83
C LYS A 339 4.80 11.56 -22.76
N SER A 340 5.69 11.45 -21.77
CA SER A 340 6.56 10.32 -21.57
C SER A 340 5.76 9.14 -21.00
N TYR A 341 6.22 7.95 -21.28
CA TYR A 341 5.76 6.72 -20.69
C TYR A 341 5.82 6.80 -19.16
N LEU A 342 4.71 6.50 -18.49
CA LEU A 342 4.67 6.31 -17.04
C LEU A 342 4.96 4.83 -16.76
N PRO A 343 6.07 4.50 -16.05
CA PRO A 343 6.38 3.13 -15.70
C PRO A 343 5.26 2.50 -14.87
N ASP A 344 5.02 1.22 -15.07
CA ASP A 344 4.19 0.43 -14.16
C ASP A 344 4.88 0.31 -12.79
N ALA A 345 4.11 0.18 -11.72
CA ALA A 345 4.64 0.07 -10.36
C ALA A 345 5.65 -1.09 -10.21
N TYR A 346 5.41 -2.23 -10.85
CA TYR A 346 6.34 -3.36 -10.84
C TYR A 346 7.61 -3.08 -11.62
N GLU A 347 7.51 -2.41 -12.78
CA GLU A 347 8.68 -2.02 -13.57
C GLU A 347 9.61 -1.14 -12.75
N ARG A 348 9.07 -0.15 -12.03
CA ARG A 348 9.82 0.71 -11.13
C ARG A 348 10.49 -0.09 -10.01
N LEU A 349 9.74 -0.91 -9.30
CA LEU A 349 10.27 -1.70 -8.17
C LEU A 349 11.34 -2.69 -8.61
N LEU A 350 11.16 -3.39 -9.72
CA LEU A 350 12.17 -4.31 -10.23
C LEU A 350 13.47 -3.58 -10.60
N LEU A 351 13.38 -2.39 -11.19
CA LEU A 351 14.56 -1.56 -11.48
C LEU A 351 15.26 -1.15 -10.18
N ASP A 352 14.52 -0.71 -9.17
CA ASP A 352 15.08 -0.33 -7.87
C ASP A 352 15.80 -1.52 -7.20
N ALA A 353 15.22 -2.73 -7.26
CA ALA A 353 15.89 -3.94 -6.77
C ALA A 353 17.19 -4.26 -7.54
N MET A 354 17.22 -4.02 -8.86
CA MET A 354 18.44 -4.18 -9.67
C MET A 354 19.52 -3.17 -9.27
N LEU A 355 19.14 -1.93 -8.99
CA LEU A 355 20.04 -0.85 -8.56
C LEU A 355 20.47 -0.96 -7.08
N GLY A 356 19.74 -1.70 -6.26
CA GLY A 356 19.96 -1.82 -4.83
C GLY A 356 19.26 -0.75 -4.00
N ASP A 357 18.30 -0.04 -4.59
CA ASP A 357 17.51 0.95 -3.89
C ASP A 357 16.33 0.27 -3.18
N SER A 358 16.34 0.27 -1.85
CA SER A 358 15.29 -0.31 -1.01
C SER A 358 14.29 0.72 -0.47
N THR A 359 14.32 1.95 -0.96
CA THR A 359 13.45 3.07 -0.48
C THR A 359 11.97 2.72 -0.52
N LEU A 360 11.53 2.05 -1.57
CA LEU A 360 10.12 1.70 -1.83
C LEU A 360 9.75 0.28 -1.38
N TYR A 361 10.55 -0.32 -0.49
CA TYR A 361 10.33 -1.66 0.02
C TYR A 361 10.10 -1.70 1.51
N ALA A 362 9.18 -2.54 1.95
CA ALA A 362 8.86 -2.68 3.37
C ALA A 362 10.01 -3.33 4.13
N ARG A 363 10.50 -2.64 5.18
CA ARG A 363 11.51 -3.18 6.11
C ARG A 363 10.85 -4.05 7.17
N SER A 364 11.54 -5.08 7.65
CA SER A 364 11.00 -6.07 8.58
C SER A 364 10.43 -5.44 9.86
N ASP A 365 11.12 -4.48 10.46
CA ASP A 365 10.68 -3.82 11.69
C ASP A 365 9.47 -2.89 11.51
N ALA A 366 9.34 -2.26 10.33
CA ALA A 366 8.14 -1.50 9.94
C ALA A 366 6.93 -2.44 9.78
N LEU A 367 7.14 -3.57 9.10
CA LEU A 367 6.13 -4.60 8.92
C LEU A 367 5.63 -5.16 10.27
N GLU A 368 6.55 -5.48 11.18
CA GLU A 368 6.19 -5.96 12.51
C GLU A 368 5.46 -4.90 13.34
N ALA A 369 5.87 -3.63 13.22
CA ALA A 369 5.19 -2.54 13.91
C ALA A 369 3.76 -2.32 13.37
N SER A 370 3.53 -2.46 12.06
CA SER A 370 2.19 -2.41 11.49
C SER A 370 1.32 -3.58 11.96
N TRP A 371 1.86 -4.80 11.98
CA TRP A 371 1.17 -5.97 12.52
C TRP A 371 0.83 -5.84 14.01
N LYS A 372 1.71 -5.26 14.81
CA LYS A 372 1.46 -5.02 16.24
C LYS A 372 0.23 -4.14 16.47
N PHE A 373 -0.10 -3.26 15.53
CA PHE A 373 -1.30 -2.43 15.58
C PHE A 373 -2.54 -3.18 15.07
N ILE A 374 -2.42 -3.96 13.98
CA ILE A 374 -3.55 -4.59 13.29
C ILE A 374 -3.97 -5.92 13.95
N ASP A 375 -3.03 -6.73 14.40
CA ASP A 375 -3.28 -8.09 14.89
C ASP A 375 -4.28 -8.15 16.07
N PRO A 376 -4.24 -7.23 17.06
CA PRO A 376 -5.24 -7.18 18.12
C PRO A 376 -6.67 -7.00 17.62
N ILE A 377 -6.88 -6.26 16.54
CA ILE A 377 -8.20 -6.05 15.93
C ILE A 377 -8.71 -7.37 15.33
N LEU A 378 -7.84 -8.07 14.61
CA LEU A 378 -8.18 -9.35 13.98
C LEU A 378 -8.47 -10.44 15.02
N LEU A 379 -7.71 -10.46 16.12
CA LEU A 379 -7.96 -11.37 17.23
C LEU A 379 -9.30 -11.09 17.91
N HIS A 380 -9.60 -9.82 18.17
CA HIS A 380 -10.89 -9.40 18.71
C HIS A 380 -12.05 -9.82 17.79
N TRP A 381 -11.95 -9.62 16.49
CA TRP A 381 -12.98 -10.07 15.53
C TRP A 381 -13.14 -11.59 15.48
N LYS A 382 -12.03 -12.32 15.64
CA LYS A 382 -12.06 -13.78 15.69
C LYS A 382 -12.83 -14.29 16.93
N GLU A 383 -12.65 -13.64 18.08
CA GLU A 383 -13.36 -13.96 19.33
C GLU A 383 -14.86 -13.59 19.24
N GLU A 384 -15.20 -12.48 18.60
CA GLU A 384 -16.57 -12.03 18.43
C GLU A 384 -17.38 -12.84 17.40
N GLY A 385 -16.71 -13.53 16.49
CA GLY A 385 -17.37 -14.24 15.38
C GLY A 385 -18.11 -13.28 14.44
N SER A 386 -19.44 -13.49 14.28
CA SER A 386 -20.29 -12.64 13.43
C SER A 386 -20.79 -11.36 14.11
N LYS A 387 -20.54 -11.19 15.41
CA LYS A 387 -20.93 -9.96 16.12
C LYS A 387 -20.20 -8.75 15.54
N ASN A 388 -20.90 -7.63 15.37
CA ASN A 388 -20.35 -6.41 14.76
C ASN A 388 -19.81 -6.59 13.32
N LEU A 389 -20.30 -7.62 12.60
CA LEU A 389 -20.12 -7.72 11.16
C LEU A 389 -21.37 -7.15 10.48
N PHE A 390 -21.25 -5.99 9.89
CA PHE A 390 -22.35 -5.29 9.23
C PHE A 390 -22.46 -5.68 7.75
N PHE A 391 -23.65 -5.52 7.17
CA PHE A 391 -23.85 -5.86 5.76
C PHE A 391 -24.16 -4.61 4.94
N TYR A 392 -23.74 -4.60 3.68
CA TYR A 392 -24.04 -3.53 2.74
C TYR A 392 -24.40 -4.08 1.36
N GLU A 393 -25.24 -3.36 0.64
CA GLU A 393 -25.62 -3.73 -0.74
C GLU A 393 -24.46 -3.42 -1.71
N PRO A 394 -24.23 -4.29 -2.73
CA PRO A 394 -23.31 -3.97 -3.81
C PRO A 394 -23.65 -2.64 -4.48
N GLY A 395 -22.69 -1.75 -4.60
CA GLY A 395 -22.84 -0.41 -5.16
C GLY A 395 -23.14 0.68 -4.13
N GLU A 396 -23.25 0.35 -2.85
CA GLU A 396 -23.33 1.32 -1.75
C GLU A 396 -21.94 1.66 -1.21
N ASP A 397 -21.86 2.76 -0.45
CA ASP A 397 -20.61 3.29 0.14
C ASP A 397 -20.10 2.48 1.36
N GLY A 398 -20.58 1.26 1.55
CA GLY A 398 -20.31 0.41 2.72
C GLY A 398 -21.40 0.54 3.79
N PRO A 399 -21.21 -0.09 4.96
CA PRO A 399 -22.21 -0.13 6.03
C PRO A 399 -22.59 1.27 6.53
N GLU A 400 -23.88 1.47 6.88
CA GLU A 400 -24.37 2.73 7.48
C GLU A 400 -23.66 3.06 8.80
N GLU A 401 -23.24 2.05 9.55
CA GLU A 401 -22.55 2.17 10.82
C GLU A 401 -21.19 2.90 10.69
N THR A 402 -20.65 3.06 9.49
CA THR A 402 -19.43 3.85 9.25
C THR A 402 -19.57 5.30 9.76
N VAL A 403 -20.79 5.81 9.86
CA VAL A 403 -21.09 7.15 10.44
C VAL A 403 -20.60 7.27 11.88
N ILE A 404 -20.50 6.18 12.63
CA ILE A 404 -20.04 6.19 14.04
C ILE A 404 -18.60 6.72 14.19
N LEU A 405 -17.80 6.64 13.13
CA LEU A 405 -16.42 7.11 13.15
C LEU A 405 -16.32 8.65 13.20
N GLY A 406 -17.46 9.36 13.00
CA GLY A 406 -17.51 10.82 13.03
C GLY A 406 -16.71 11.48 11.89
N ALA A 407 -16.27 10.72 10.91
CA ALA A 407 -15.94 11.26 9.61
C ALA A 407 -17.29 11.65 9.01
N GLU A 408 -17.61 12.94 8.94
CA GLU A 408 -18.56 13.34 7.92
C GLU A 408 -17.96 12.78 6.63
N LYS A 409 -18.66 11.81 5.99
CA LYS A 409 -18.42 11.49 4.59
C LYS A 409 -18.62 12.81 3.84
N LYS A 410 -17.61 13.64 3.81
CA LYS A 410 -17.46 14.74 2.86
C LYS A 410 -17.04 14.16 1.49
N VAL A 411 -17.43 12.91 1.24
CA VAL A 411 -17.55 12.40 -0.10
C VAL A 411 -18.60 13.29 -0.75
N CYS A 412 -18.14 14.20 -1.56
CA CYS A 412 -18.89 15.15 -2.37
C CYS A 412 -20.40 15.08 -2.17
N ALA A 413 -20.94 15.94 -1.31
CA ALA A 413 -22.39 16.07 -1.06
C ALA A 413 -23.17 16.51 -2.33
N CYS A 414 -22.64 16.24 -3.52
CA CYS A 414 -23.22 16.58 -4.81
C CYS A 414 -24.11 15.47 -5.40
N GLN A 415 -24.28 14.31 -4.71
CA GLN A 415 -25.12 13.24 -5.28
C GLN A 415 -26.42 12.97 -4.51
N ARG A 416 -26.80 13.83 -3.55
CA ARG A 416 -28.16 13.75 -2.99
C ARG A 416 -28.96 14.99 -3.39
N ARG A 417 -29.44 15.03 -4.62
CA ARG A 417 -30.72 15.62 -5.06
C ARG A 417 -31.12 15.01 -6.40
#